data_fe380ff1b4d9667ab61dbcc0159e7c91
#
_entry.id   fe380ff1b4d9667ab61dbcc0159e7c91
#
_cell.length_a   1.000
_cell.length_b   1.000
_cell.length_c   1.000
_cell.angle_alpha   90.00
_cell.angle_beta   90.00
_cell.angle_gamma   90.00
#
_symmetry.space_group_name_H-M   'P 1'
#
loop_
_entity.id
_entity.type
_entity.pdbx_description
1 polymer ?
#
loop_
_entity_poly.entity_id
_entity_poly.type
_entity_poly.pdbx_seq_one_letter_code
_entity_poly.pdbx_strand_id
1 'polypeptide(L)'
;MKLNQIGNKIRELRMSCNMTQADLGDAVGVSMQAVSKWERGGTPDIDVLISIARYFGVTMDELLGLAPNSSGQLSDVLFSTMLHSTAQNKMEEATDYCWSIFKGMSGLPSVQDYSYSSAASGDIENSRCRVSNNNGISFFLASDDAQMFAIAPEPEEGFGPLLGRDADYEELFRFLSDPDVFRLLLFICTRPQLLFSRRLATHATKIPEAKVKKVFQEFENRGWLVKESADLDRGTMVLYRTACKEHVIFFLLFAREMIVNPKFWYLTCASKRTEPLLRNVEFPGDPSPEPAGED
;
A
#
# COMPACT_ATOMS: atom_id res chain seq x y z
N MET A 1 -12.11 -30.91 12.70
CA MET A 1 -11.92 -31.32 11.30
C MET A 1 -12.94 -32.40 10.97
N LYS A 2 -13.87 -32.17 10.06
CA LYS A 2 -14.91 -33.17 9.74
C LYS A 2 -14.32 -34.10 8.67
N LEU A 3 -14.00 -35.32 9.06
CA LEU A 3 -13.43 -36.38 8.21
C LEU A 3 -14.22 -36.62 6.89
N ASN A 4 -15.49 -36.27 6.83
CA ASN A 4 -16.32 -36.33 5.62
C ASN A 4 -15.93 -35.34 4.52
N GLN A 5 -15.09 -34.32 4.79
CA GLN A 5 -14.72 -33.31 3.79
C GLN A 5 -13.68 -33.83 2.78
N ILE A 6 -12.74 -34.66 3.23
CA ILE A 6 -11.69 -35.22 2.38
C ILE A 6 -12.27 -36.15 1.33
N GLY A 7 -13.16 -37.08 1.73
CA GLY A 7 -13.80 -37.99 0.82
C GLY A 7 -14.67 -37.31 -0.25
N ASN A 8 -15.38 -36.24 0.15
CA ASN A 8 -16.14 -35.43 -0.81
C ASN A 8 -15.22 -34.70 -1.79
N LYS A 9 -14.10 -34.16 -1.33
CA LYS A 9 -13.13 -33.49 -2.21
C LYS A 9 -12.49 -34.46 -3.21
N ILE A 10 -12.11 -35.66 -2.76
CA ILE A 10 -11.61 -36.73 -3.65
C ILE A 10 -12.63 -37.05 -4.72
N ARG A 11 -13.91 -37.19 -4.34
CA ARG A 11 -15.00 -37.44 -5.26
C ARG A 11 -15.20 -36.32 -6.27
N GLU A 12 -15.18 -35.06 -5.83
CA GLU A 12 -15.28 -33.89 -6.70
C GLU A 12 -14.16 -33.87 -7.75
N LEU A 13 -12.90 -34.05 -7.32
CA LEU A 13 -11.73 -34.05 -8.20
C LEU A 13 -11.83 -35.19 -9.21
N ARG A 14 -12.19 -36.41 -8.78
CA ARG A 14 -12.38 -37.54 -9.66
C ARG A 14 -13.47 -37.27 -10.70
N MET A 15 -14.62 -36.76 -10.27
CA MET A 15 -15.75 -36.48 -11.18
C MET A 15 -15.43 -35.34 -12.16
N SER A 16 -14.67 -34.33 -11.76
CA SER A 16 -14.25 -33.28 -12.67
C SER A 16 -13.33 -33.76 -13.79
N CYS A 17 -12.63 -34.89 -13.57
CA CYS A 17 -11.81 -35.55 -14.57
C CYS A 17 -12.55 -36.70 -15.30
N ASN A 18 -13.86 -36.88 -15.07
CA ASN A 18 -14.67 -37.97 -15.64
C ASN A 18 -14.15 -39.40 -15.34
N MET A 19 -13.48 -39.58 -14.20
CA MET A 19 -12.91 -40.85 -13.79
C MET A 19 -13.91 -41.69 -12.99
N THR A 20 -13.82 -43.02 -13.13
CA THR A 20 -14.48 -43.97 -12.23
C THR A 20 -13.66 -44.17 -10.95
N GLN A 21 -14.24 -44.77 -9.91
CA GLN A 21 -13.51 -45.12 -8.68
C GLN A 21 -12.39 -46.16 -8.97
N ALA A 22 -12.54 -47.00 -9.98
CA ALA A 22 -11.52 -47.94 -10.41
C ALA A 22 -10.35 -47.19 -11.06
N ASP A 23 -10.63 -46.27 -11.98
CA ASP A 23 -9.59 -45.46 -12.67
C ASP A 23 -8.74 -44.70 -11.67
N LEU A 24 -9.35 -44.06 -10.64
CA LEU A 24 -8.61 -43.40 -9.59
C LEU A 24 -7.79 -44.39 -8.75
N GLY A 25 -8.35 -45.55 -8.44
CA GLY A 25 -7.65 -46.61 -7.73
C GLY A 25 -6.37 -47.02 -8.45
N ASP A 26 -6.48 -47.30 -9.74
CA ASP A 26 -5.34 -47.67 -10.59
C ASP A 26 -4.30 -46.55 -10.70
N ALA A 27 -4.76 -45.29 -10.82
CA ALA A 27 -3.88 -44.11 -10.92
C ALA A 27 -3.03 -43.86 -9.67
N VAL A 28 -3.57 -44.17 -8.48
CA VAL A 28 -2.85 -43.93 -7.20
C VAL A 28 -2.41 -45.23 -6.51
N GLY A 29 -2.52 -46.37 -7.20
CA GLY A 29 -2.01 -47.65 -6.75
C GLY A 29 -2.80 -48.32 -5.62
N VAL A 30 -4.13 -48.15 -5.61
CA VAL A 30 -5.01 -48.74 -4.59
C VAL A 30 -6.23 -49.42 -5.23
N SER A 31 -6.98 -50.22 -4.45
CA SER A 31 -8.18 -50.86 -4.96
C SER A 31 -9.36 -49.88 -5.09
N MET A 32 -10.30 -50.16 -6.02
CA MET A 32 -11.57 -49.45 -6.14
C MET A 32 -12.34 -49.39 -4.80
N GLN A 33 -12.29 -50.48 -4.01
CA GLN A 33 -12.94 -50.54 -2.70
C GLN A 33 -12.36 -49.52 -1.71
N ALA A 34 -11.04 -49.25 -1.76
CA ALA A 34 -10.40 -48.22 -0.94
C ALA A 34 -10.93 -46.83 -1.31
N VAL A 35 -10.97 -46.49 -2.59
CA VAL A 35 -11.52 -45.21 -3.09
C VAL A 35 -12.99 -45.06 -2.66
N SER A 36 -13.80 -46.12 -2.86
CA SER A 36 -15.21 -46.14 -2.45
C SER A 36 -15.39 -45.95 -0.94
N LYS A 37 -14.48 -46.49 -0.12
CA LYS A 37 -14.49 -46.33 1.34
C LYS A 37 -14.19 -44.86 1.70
N TRP A 38 -13.24 -44.23 1.04
CA TRP A 38 -12.88 -42.81 1.31
C TRP A 38 -14.02 -41.87 0.93
N GLU A 39 -14.62 -42.06 -0.24
CA GLU A 39 -15.76 -41.24 -0.68
C GLU A 39 -17.00 -41.36 0.22
N ARG A 40 -17.07 -42.42 1.04
CA ARG A 40 -18.13 -42.65 2.04
C ARG A 40 -17.72 -42.20 3.47
N GLY A 41 -16.59 -41.55 3.62
CA GLY A 41 -16.14 -40.98 4.91
C GLY A 41 -14.96 -41.70 5.58
N GLY A 42 -14.36 -42.69 4.91
CA GLY A 42 -13.07 -43.23 5.35
C GLY A 42 -11.92 -42.22 5.09
N THR A 43 -10.79 -42.43 5.74
CA THR A 43 -9.62 -41.58 5.55
C THR A 43 -8.52 -42.34 4.83
N PRO A 44 -7.95 -41.83 3.73
CA PRO A 44 -6.74 -42.35 3.14
C PRO A 44 -5.54 -42.20 4.07
N ASP A 45 -4.55 -43.05 3.93
CA ASP A 45 -3.24 -42.87 4.56
C ASP A 45 -2.52 -41.66 3.93
N ILE A 46 -1.58 -41.06 4.67
CA ILE A 46 -0.89 -39.85 4.26
C ILE A 46 -0.16 -39.98 2.93
N ASP A 47 0.47 -41.12 2.68
CA ASP A 47 1.20 -41.40 1.42
C ASP A 47 0.25 -41.42 0.22
N VAL A 48 -0.95 -41.94 0.43
CA VAL A 48 -2.01 -41.97 -0.61
C VAL A 48 -2.58 -40.57 -0.82
N LEU A 49 -2.76 -39.76 0.22
CA LEU A 49 -3.18 -38.37 0.08
C LEU A 49 -2.17 -37.57 -0.75
N ILE A 50 -0.86 -37.76 -0.51
CA ILE A 50 0.20 -37.13 -1.30
C ILE A 50 0.12 -37.58 -2.78
N SER A 51 -0.15 -38.86 -3.02
CA SER A 51 -0.29 -39.42 -4.38
C SER A 51 -1.52 -38.83 -5.09
N ILE A 52 -2.65 -38.71 -4.40
CA ILE A 52 -3.88 -38.08 -4.91
C ILE A 52 -3.64 -36.62 -5.25
N ALA A 53 -3.02 -35.85 -4.33
CA ALA A 53 -2.72 -34.45 -4.53
C ALA A 53 -1.83 -34.23 -5.76
N ARG A 54 -0.78 -35.02 -5.93
CA ARG A 54 0.09 -34.98 -7.10
C ARG A 54 -0.63 -35.35 -8.39
N TYR A 55 -1.47 -36.37 -8.35
CA TYR A 55 -2.20 -36.84 -9.54
C TYR A 55 -3.15 -35.74 -10.08
N PHE A 56 -3.89 -35.08 -9.17
CA PHE A 56 -4.83 -34.02 -9.56
C PHE A 56 -4.19 -32.65 -9.68
N GLY A 57 -2.91 -32.49 -9.34
CA GLY A 57 -2.21 -31.21 -9.38
C GLY A 57 -2.73 -30.18 -8.34
N VAL A 58 -3.28 -30.66 -7.23
CA VAL A 58 -3.79 -29.82 -6.14
C VAL A 58 -2.84 -29.83 -4.95
N THR A 59 -2.92 -28.80 -4.09
CA THR A 59 -2.16 -28.76 -2.84
C THR A 59 -2.79 -29.71 -1.79
N MET A 60 -2.01 -30.11 -0.79
CA MET A 60 -2.54 -30.88 0.34
C MET A 60 -3.63 -30.11 1.09
N ASP A 61 -3.47 -28.80 1.23
CA ASP A 61 -4.46 -27.95 1.89
C ASP A 61 -5.79 -27.91 1.14
N GLU A 62 -5.75 -27.83 -0.20
CA GLU A 62 -6.95 -27.95 -1.04
C GLU A 62 -7.61 -29.33 -0.91
N LEU A 63 -6.81 -30.40 -0.91
CA LEU A 63 -7.32 -31.77 -0.77
C LEU A 63 -7.95 -32.01 0.60
N LEU A 64 -7.36 -31.45 1.64
CA LEU A 64 -7.85 -31.55 3.02
C LEU A 64 -9.01 -30.60 3.33
N GLY A 65 -9.38 -29.74 2.38
CA GLY A 65 -10.38 -28.69 2.61
C GLY A 65 -9.95 -27.64 3.62
N LEU A 66 -8.63 -27.49 3.80
CA LEU A 66 -8.02 -26.49 4.67
C LEU A 66 -7.70 -25.20 3.89
N ALA A 67 -7.78 -25.26 2.55
CA ALA A 67 -7.58 -24.09 1.71
C ALA A 67 -8.69 -23.09 2.04
N PRO A 68 -8.37 -21.94 2.68
CA PRO A 68 -9.34 -20.88 2.87
C PRO A 68 -9.70 -20.29 1.50
N ASN A 69 -10.84 -19.63 1.43
CA ASN A 69 -11.19 -18.81 0.27
C ASN A 69 -9.97 -17.96 -0.13
N SER A 70 -9.55 -18.06 -1.38
CA SER A 70 -8.26 -17.60 -1.91
C SER A 70 -7.79 -16.19 -1.54
N SER A 71 -8.68 -15.29 -1.13
CA SER A 71 -8.35 -13.93 -0.70
C SER A 71 -7.86 -13.84 0.76
N GLY A 72 -8.35 -14.69 1.67
CA GLY A 72 -7.88 -14.72 3.06
C GLY A 72 -6.48 -15.32 3.19
N GLN A 73 -6.19 -16.35 2.39
CA GLN A 73 -4.93 -17.08 2.45
C GLN A 73 -3.72 -16.23 2.06
N LEU A 74 -3.85 -15.40 1.01
CA LEU A 74 -2.76 -14.52 0.58
C LEU A 74 -2.47 -13.45 1.64
N SER A 75 -3.50 -12.88 2.22
CA SER A 75 -3.37 -11.89 3.30
C SER A 75 -2.67 -12.48 4.53
N ASP A 76 -3.05 -13.71 4.93
CA ASP A 76 -2.47 -14.39 6.08
C ASP A 76 -1.00 -14.78 5.82
N VAL A 77 -0.69 -15.22 4.59
CA VAL A 77 0.69 -15.52 4.18
C VAL A 77 1.54 -14.25 4.20
N LEU A 78 1.06 -13.17 3.59
CA LEU A 78 1.77 -11.88 3.59
C LEU A 78 2.00 -11.37 5.01
N PHE A 79 0.96 -11.40 5.85
CA PHE A 79 1.08 -11.00 7.25
C PHE A 79 2.13 -11.84 7.99
N SER A 80 2.06 -13.17 7.85
CA SER A 80 3.01 -14.09 8.49
C SER A 80 4.43 -13.85 8.00
N THR A 81 4.63 -13.68 6.70
CA THR A 81 5.94 -13.39 6.12
C THR A 81 6.49 -12.09 6.68
N MET A 82 5.70 -11.02 6.65
CA MET A 82 6.10 -9.72 7.18
C MET A 82 6.36 -9.73 8.70
N LEU A 83 5.63 -10.56 9.46
CA LEU A 83 5.84 -10.70 10.90
C LEU A 83 7.19 -11.34 11.22
N HIS A 84 7.58 -12.37 10.44
CA HIS A 84 8.82 -13.14 10.68
C HIS A 84 10.03 -12.58 9.93
N SER A 85 9.85 -11.63 9.03
CA SER A 85 10.95 -10.95 8.35
C SER A 85 11.78 -10.14 9.35
N THR A 86 13.11 -10.14 9.13
CA THR A 86 14.04 -9.32 9.94
C THR A 86 13.76 -7.83 9.71
N ALA A 87 14.05 -7.01 10.71
CA ALA A 87 13.84 -5.56 10.60
C ALA A 87 14.56 -4.93 9.39
N GLN A 88 15.70 -5.50 9.00
CA GLN A 88 16.51 -5.04 7.89
C GLN A 88 15.88 -5.37 6.53
N ASN A 89 15.32 -6.57 6.38
CA ASN A 89 14.75 -7.03 5.11
C ASN A 89 13.27 -6.61 4.94
N LYS A 90 12.61 -6.26 6.04
CA LYS A 90 11.15 -6.01 6.07
C LYS A 90 10.70 -4.93 5.08
N MET A 91 11.45 -3.85 4.94
CA MET A 91 11.12 -2.77 4.01
C MET A 91 11.35 -3.19 2.56
N GLU A 92 12.41 -3.94 2.29
CA GLU A 92 12.72 -4.48 0.96
C GLU A 92 11.62 -5.45 0.51
N GLU A 93 11.27 -6.43 1.33
CA GLU A 93 10.18 -7.36 1.07
C GLU A 93 8.83 -6.65 0.87
N ALA A 94 8.51 -5.67 1.71
CA ALA A 94 7.30 -4.88 1.57
C ALA A 94 7.27 -4.13 0.23
N THR A 95 8.40 -3.61 -0.21
CA THR A 95 8.53 -2.90 -1.49
C THR A 95 8.35 -3.86 -2.68
N ASP A 96 8.88 -5.08 -2.60
CA ASP A 96 8.67 -6.13 -3.62
C ASP A 96 7.19 -6.52 -3.75
N TYR A 97 6.48 -6.63 -2.63
CA TYR A 97 5.03 -6.86 -2.67
C TYR A 97 4.27 -5.69 -3.28
N CYS A 98 4.63 -4.46 -2.90
CA CYS A 98 4.04 -3.25 -3.52
C CYS A 98 4.30 -3.20 -5.02
N TRP A 99 5.50 -3.57 -5.46
CA TRP A 99 5.84 -3.67 -6.88
C TRP A 99 5.00 -4.73 -7.60
N SER A 100 4.78 -5.88 -6.97
CA SER A 100 3.92 -6.93 -7.51
C SER A 100 2.46 -6.49 -7.65
N ILE A 101 1.93 -5.77 -6.66
CA ILE A 101 0.61 -5.15 -6.71
C ILE A 101 0.55 -4.14 -7.88
N PHE A 102 1.55 -3.25 -7.98
CA PHE A 102 1.63 -2.26 -9.05
C PHE A 102 1.64 -2.91 -10.44
N LYS A 103 2.44 -3.96 -10.64
CA LYS A 103 2.46 -4.74 -11.89
C LYS A 103 1.08 -5.29 -12.24
N GLY A 104 0.40 -5.91 -11.27
CA GLY A 104 -0.96 -6.42 -11.46
C GLY A 104 -1.96 -5.34 -11.87
N MET A 105 -1.90 -4.18 -11.22
CA MET A 105 -2.76 -3.03 -11.55
C MET A 105 -2.48 -2.44 -12.93
N SER A 106 -1.26 -2.56 -13.44
CA SER A 106 -0.89 -2.05 -14.75
C SER A 106 -1.62 -2.78 -15.89
N GLY A 107 -1.98 -4.04 -15.67
CA GLY A 107 -2.63 -4.89 -16.68
C GLY A 107 -1.76 -5.19 -17.91
N LEU A 108 -0.46 -4.88 -17.88
CA LEU A 108 0.46 -5.07 -18.99
C LEU A 108 1.24 -6.39 -18.82
N PRO A 109 1.04 -7.38 -19.70
CA PRO A 109 1.79 -8.64 -19.65
C PRO A 109 3.32 -8.45 -19.76
N SER A 110 3.77 -7.44 -20.49
CA SER A 110 5.19 -7.12 -20.65
C SER A 110 5.90 -6.66 -19.36
N VAL A 111 5.15 -6.35 -18.32
CA VAL A 111 5.71 -5.92 -17.02
C VAL A 111 6.02 -7.11 -16.12
N GLN A 112 5.56 -8.32 -16.47
CA GLN A 112 5.76 -9.51 -15.63
C GLN A 112 7.25 -9.87 -15.45
N ASP A 113 8.07 -9.57 -16.45
CA ASP A 113 9.50 -9.90 -16.44
C ASP A 113 10.38 -8.91 -15.67
N TYR A 114 9.82 -7.79 -15.22
CA TYR A 114 10.55 -6.79 -14.44
C TYR A 114 10.44 -7.10 -12.95
N SER A 115 11.57 -7.43 -12.32
CA SER A 115 11.68 -7.47 -10.86
C SER A 115 11.92 -6.06 -10.30
N TYR A 116 11.57 -5.84 -9.04
CA TYR A 116 11.94 -4.59 -8.34
C TYR A 116 13.45 -4.36 -8.36
N SER A 117 14.24 -5.39 -8.11
CA SER A 117 15.70 -5.35 -8.17
C SER A 117 16.25 -4.95 -9.55
N SER A 118 15.59 -5.34 -10.66
CA SER A 118 15.96 -4.90 -12.00
C SER A 118 15.52 -3.45 -12.28
N ALA A 119 14.46 -2.98 -11.64
CA ALA A 119 14.04 -1.58 -11.70
C ALA A 119 14.95 -0.66 -10.86
N ALA A 120 15.55 -1.19 -9.80
CA ALA A 120 16.46 -0.47 -8.90
C ALA A 120 17.95 -0.63 -9.26
N SER A 121 18.34 -1.67 -10.02
CA SER A 121 19.73 -2.11 -10.16
C SER A 121 20.45 -1.66 -11.41
N GLY A 122 20.10 -0.54 -12.01
CA GLY A 122 21.28 0.00 -12.58
C GLY A 122 21.45 0.34 -14.03
N ASP A 123 20.56 0.13 -14.95
CA ASP A 123 20.62 0.84 -16.24
C ASP A 123 19.59 1.97 -16.34
N ILE A 124 18.78 2.12 -15.30
CA ILE A 124 17.71 3.11 -15.25
C ILE A 124 17.87 3.91 -13.96
N GLU A 125 18.59 5.01 -14.06
CA GLU A 125 18.99 5.87 -12.94
C GLU A 125 17.85 6.34 -12.03
N ASN A 126 16.58 6.16 -12.40
CA ASN A 126 15.42 6.50 -11.56
C ASN A 126 14.14 5.92 -12.17
N SER A 127 13.65 4.84 -11.65
CA SER A 127 12.38 4.25 -12.10
C SER A 127 11.20 4.97 -11.48
N ARG A 128 10.44 5.66 -12.30
CA ARG A 128 9.19 6.30 -11.95
C ARG A 128 8.06 5.67 -12.72
N CYS A 129 7.13 5.10 -12.00
CA CYS A 129 6.03 4.36 -12.58
C CYS A 129 4.71 4.94 -12.09
N ARG A 130 3.75 5.09 -12.98
CA ARG A 130 2.39 5.52 -12.63
C ARG A 130 1.35 4.77 -13.45
N VAL A 131 0.24 4.48 -12.83
CA VAL A 131 -0.96 3.97 -13.48
C VAL A 131 -2.11 4.93 -13.20
N SER A 132 -2.87 5.25 -14.23
CA SER A 132 -4.12 6.01 -14.11
C SER A 132 -5.16 5.32 -14.97
N ASN A 133 -6.22 4.85 -14.35
CA ASN A 133 -7.36 4.22 -15.00
C ASN A 133 -8.67 4.69 -14.35
N ASN A 134 -9.82 4.18 -14.80
CA ASN A 134 -11.13 4.57 -14.26
C ASN A 134 -11.36 4.08 -12.81
N ASN A 135 -10.48 3.26 -12.25
CA ASN A 135 -10.59 2.75 -10.88
C ASN A 135 -9.72 3.55 -9.89
N GLY A 136 -8.84 4.42 -10.39
CA GLY A 136 -7.98 5.23 -9.56
C GLY A 136 -6.60 5.47 -10.13
N ILE A 137 -5.72 5.93 -9.25
CA ILE A 137 -4.33 6.20 -9.56
C ILE A 137 -3.41 5.40 -8.64
N SER A 138 -2.29 4.97 -9.18
CA SER A 138 -1.18 4.41 -8.41
C SER A 138 0.14 5.00 -8.88
N PHE A 139 1.06 5.12 -7.95
CA PHE A 139 2.36 5.70 -8.15
C PHE A 139 3.41 4.84 -7.47
N PHE A 140 4.47 4.53 -8.18
CA PHE A 140 5.64 3.83 -7.66
C PHE A 140 6.90 4.61 -8.03
N LEU A 141 7.62 5.04 -7.01
CA LEU A 141 8.94 5.65 -7.12
C LEU A 141 9.97 4.66 -6.61
N ALA A 142 10.94 4.32 -7.45
CA ALA A 142 12.13 3.61 -7.05
C ALA A 142 13.35 4.40 -7.55
N SER A 143 14.11 4.96 -6.64
CA SER A 143 15.39 5.59 -6.90
C SER A 143 16.38 5.16 -5.84
N ASP A 144 17.67 5.36 -6.10
CA ASP A 144 18.73 5.06 -5.13
C ASP A 144 18.51 5.79 -3.79
N ASP A 145 17.88 6.96 -3.85
CA ASP A 145 17.68 7.83 -2.68
C ASP A 145 16.32 7.64 -1.99
N ALA A 146 15.31 7.14 -2.68
CA ALA A 146 13.95 7.05 -2.15
C ALA A 146 13.10 6.00 -2.86
N GLN A 147 12.29 5.30 -2.06
CA GLN A 147 11.32 4.33 -2.55
C GLN A 147 9.96 4.69 -1.96
N MET A 148 8.95 4.79 -2.81
CA MET A 148 7.62 5.18 -2.39
C MET A 148 6.55 4.52 -3.25
N PHE A 149 5.51 4.01 -2.61
CA PHE A 149 4.34 3.46 -3.27
C PHE A 149 3.08 4.09 -2.72
N ALA A 150 2.19 4.50 -3.61
CA ALA A 150 0.90 5.05 -3.25
C ALA A 150 -0.19 4.54 -4.18
N ILE A 151 -1.34 4.23 -3.61
CA ILE A 151 -2.58 3.88 -4.32
C ILE A 151 -3.67 4.79 -3.81
N ALA A 152 -4.44 5.37 -4.72
CA ALA A 152 -5.66 6.10 -4.44
C ALA A 152 -6.79 5.55 -5.31
N PRO A 153 -7.67 4.69 -4.75
CA PRO A 153 -8.90 4.31 -5.41
C PRO A 153 -9.73 5.56 -5.73
N GLU A 154 -10.32 5.60 -6.91
CA GLU A 154 -11.15 6.74 -7.28
C GLU A 154 -12.55 6.60 -6.67
N PRO A 155 -13.02 7.62 -5.93
CA PRO A 155 -14.41 7.68 -5.48
C PRO A 155 -15.38 7.78 -6.65
N GLU A 156 -16.64 7.44 -6.45
CA GLU A 156 -17.69 7.55 -7.47
C GLU A 156 -17.80 8.98 -8.04
N GLU A 157 -17.63 9.99 -7.19
CA GLU A 157 -17.67 11.40 -7.55
C GLU A 157 -16.33 11.97 -8.04
N GLY A 158 -15.29 11.12 -8.19
CA GLY A 158 -13.92 11.53 -8.51
C GLY A 158 -13.15 12.10 -7.32
N PHE A 159 -11.96 12.63 -7.58
CA PHE A 159 -11.09 13.18 -6.54
C PHE A 159 -11.45 14.62 -6.12
N GLY A 160 -12.21 15.36 -6.96
CA GLY A 160 -12.53 16.76 -6.70
C GLY A 160 -13.09 17.03 -5.30
N PRO A 161 -14.17 16.34 -4.88
CA PRO A 161 -14.76 16.56 -3.55
C PRO A 161 -13.83 16.27 -2.38
N LEU A 162 -12.81 15.41 -2.57
CA LEU A 162 -11.84 15.07 -1.52
C LEU A 162 -10.80 16.17 -1.29
N LEU A 163 -10.55 17.02 -2.28
CA LEU A 163 -9.51 18.04 -2.18
C LEU A 163 -9.92 19.19 -1.23
N GLY A 164 -11.21 19.38 -0.95
CA GLY A 164 -11.67 20.47 -0.11
C GLY A 164 -11.65 21.82 -0.84
N ARG A 165 -11.43 22.90 -0.10
CA ARG A 165 -11.51 24.27 -0.66
C ARG A 165 -10.12 24.78 -1.08
N ASP A 166 -10.05 25.44 -2.22
CA ASP A 166 -8.81 26.06 -2.73
C ASP A 166 -8.14 26.98 -1.70
N ALA A 167 -8.97 27.75 -0.98
CA ALA A 167 -8.48 28.66 0.06
C ALA A 167 -7.65 27.98 1.17
N ASP A 168 -7.96 26.71 1.48
CA ASP A 168 -7.23 25.96 2.52
C ASP A 168 -5.81 25.62 2.03
N TYR A 169 -5.67 25.31 0.73
CA TYR A 169 -4.37 25.06 0.09
C TYR A 169 -3.57 26.36 -0.08
N GLU A 170 -4.21 27.44 -0.50
CA GLU A 170 -3.55 28.75 -0.59
C GLU A 170 -2.98 29.20 0.75
N GLU A 171 -3.76 29.05 1.82
CA GLU A 171 -3.31 29.37 3.17
C GLU A 171 -2.12 28.50 3.58
N LEU A 172 -2.21 27.17 3.35
CA LEU A 172 -1.14 26.23 3.68
C LEU A 172 0.15 26.58 2.91
N PHE A 173 0.07 26.76 1.59
CA PHE A 173 1.24 27.06 0.77
C PHE A 173 1.83 28.44 1.10
N ARG A 174 1.00 29.44 1.35
CA ARG A 174 1.45 30.76 1.79
C ARG A 174 2.18 30.66 3.13
N PHE A 175 1.66 29.90 4.08
CA PHE A 175 2.31 29.65 5.36
C PHE A 175 3.65 28.94 5.20
N LEU A 176 3.73 27.91 4.38
CA LEU A 176 4.96 27.15 4.13
C LEU A 176 5.98 27.93 3.28
N SER A 177 5.57 28.96 2.54
CA SER A 177 6.47 29.77 1.73
C SER A 177 7.37 30.70 2.55
N ASP A 178 7.05 30.95 3.84
CA ASP A 178 7.94 31.69 4.76
C ASP A 178 9.17 30.83 5.08
N PRO A 179 10.39 31.28 4.73
CA PRO A 179 11.62 30.50 4.95
C PRO A 179 11.85 30.10 6.40
N ASP A 180 11.41 30.92 7.36
CA ASP A 180 11.57 30.61 8.78
C ASP A 180 10.57 29.54 9.24
N VAL A 181 9.33 29.57 8.72
CA VAL A 181 8.33 28.52 8.95
C VAL A 181 8.84 27.20 8.39
N PHE A 182 9.31 27.19 7.14
CA PHE A 182 9.84 26.00 6.51
C PHE A 182 11.07 25.44 7.25
N ARG A 183 11.98 26.31 7.69
CA ARG A 183 13.14 25.92 8.51
C ARG A 183 12.74 25.31 9.85
N LEU A 184 11.72 25.87 10.51
CA LEU A 184 11.17 25.32 11.75
C LEU A 184 10.48 23.98 11.50
N LEU A 185 9.75 23.83 10.38
CA LEU A 185 9.16 22.56 10.00
C LEU A 185 10.23 21.47 9.80
N LEU A 186 11.30 21.76 9.10
CA LEU A 186 12.43 20.83 8.97
C LEU A 186 13.08 20.55 10.32
N PHE A 187 13.26 21.57 11.15
CA PHE A 187 13.82 21.40 12.48
C PHE A 187 13.01 20.40 13.32
N ILE A 188 11.68 20.51 13.37
CA ILE A 188 10.87 19.57 14.14
C ILE A 188 10.92 18.16 13.58
N CYS A 189 11.08 17.98 12.26
CA CYS A 189 11.25 16.67 11.63
C CYS A 189 12.60 16.01 11.96
N THR A 190 13.64 16.79 12.30
CA THR A 190 14.94 16.22 12.71
C THR A 190 14.95 15.74 14.16
N ARG A 191 13.86 15.96 14.92
CA ARG A 191 13.82 15.56 16.32
C ARG A 191 13.39 14.10 16.43
N PRO A 192 14.14 13.28 17.18
CA PRO A 192 13.63 11.96 17.58
C PRO A 192 12.37 12.16 18.43
N GLN A 193 11.75 11.08 18.88
CA GLN A 193 10.53 11.15 19.71
C GLN A 193 10.77 11.78 21.12
N LEU A 194 11.77 12.63 21.24
CA LEU A 194 12.12 13.32 22.47
C LEU A 194 11.43 14.69 22.54
N LEU A 195 11.10 15.07 23.75
CA LEU A 195 10.58 16.39 24.05
C LEU A 195 11.67 17.46 23.86
N PHE A 196 11.30 18.60 23.30
CA PHE A 196 12.21 19.73 23.09
C PHE A 196 11.54 21.07 23.49
N SER A 197 12.36 22.05 23.81
CA SER A 197 11.86 23.37 24.18
C SER A 197 11.90 24.36 23.01
N ARG A 198 11.11 25.44 23.07
CA ARG A 198 11.20 26.56 22.12
C ARG A 198 12.59 27.18 22.09
N ARG A 199 13.26 27.25 23.25
CA ARG A 199 14.63 27.78 23.36
C ARG A 199 15.59 26.96 22.50
N LEU A 200 15.46 25.64 22.48
CA LEU A 200 16.27 24.79 21.62
C LEU A 200 16.02 25.09 20.13
N ALA A 201 14.75 25.24 19.73
CA ALA A 201 14.41 25.62 18.37
C ALA A 201 14.99 26.96 17.96
N THR A 202 14.83 28.01 18.81
CA THR A 202 15.42 29.33 18.62
C THR A 202 16.94 29.26 18.46
N HIS A 203 17.62 28.52 19.32
CA HIS A 203 19.07 28.39 19.26
C HIS A 203 19.55 27.65 18.01
N ALA A 204 18.89 26.54 17.66
CA ALA A 204 19.28 25.72 16.52
C ALA A 204 18.98 26.39 15.17
N THR A 205 17.85 27.09 15.04
CA THR A 205 17.43 27.69 13.77
C THR A 205 17.89 29.15 13.61
N LYS A 206 18.31 29.79 14.69
CA LYS A 206 18.62 31.21 14.74
C LYS A 206 17.44 32.16 14.45
N ILE A 207 16.21 31.62 14.55
CA ILE A 207 14.99 32.41 14.39
C ILE A 207 14.63 33.07 15.71
N PRO A 208 14.22 34.35 15.71
CA PRO A 208 13.85 35.06 16.94
C PRO A 208 12.74 34.34 17.72
N GLU A 209 12.87 34.30 19.05
CA GLU A 209 11.95 33.56 19.92
C GLU A 209 10.48 34.00 19.74
N ALA A 210 10.23 35.29 19.51
CA ALA A 210 8.89 35.80 19.25
C ALA A 210 8.26 35.17 17.99
N LYS A 211 9.06 34.93 16.92
CA LYS A 211 8.62 34.29 15.71
C LYS A 211 8.45 32.79 15.93
N VAL A 212 9.38 32.11 16.59
CA VAL A 212 9.26 30.70 16.97
C VAL A 212 7.97 30.46 17.77
N LYS A 213 7.65 31.33 18.72
CA LYS A 213 6.41 31.22 19.50
C LYS A 213 5.17 31.28 18.63
N LYS A 214 5.10 32.20 17.66
CA LYS A 214 3.96 32.32 16.74
C LYS A 214 3.83 31.10 15.84
N VAL A 215 4.94 30.65 15.23
CA VAL A 215 4.95 29.51 14.35
C VAL A 215 4.60 28.22 15.10
N PHE A 216 5.10 28.05 16.32
CA PHE A 216 4.73 26.87 17.13
C PHE A 216 3.26 26.85 17.49
N GLN A 217 2.65 28.01 17.75
CA GLN A 217 1.21 28.09 17.97
C GLN A 217 0.44 27.63 16.72
N GLU A 218 0.87 28.02 15.51
CA GLU A 218 0.27 27.55 14.28
C GLU A 218 0.51 26.04 14.06
N PHE A 219 1.68 25.53 14.42
CA PHE A 219 1.95 24.09 14.36
C PHE A 219 1.09 23.31 15.37
N GLU A 220 0.83 23.86 16.57
CA GLU A 220 -0.11 23.27 17.54
C GLU A 220 -1.54 23.27 16.99
N ASN A 221 -2.01 24.39 16.42
CA ASN A 221 -3.34 24.52 15.83
C ASN A 221 -3.57 23.51 14.69
N ARG A 222 -2.53 23.18 13.93
CA ARG A 222 -2.55 22.20 12.84
C ARG A 222 -2.30 20.76 13.31
N GLY A 223 -2.09 20.53 14.60
CA GLY A 223 -1.75 19.23 15.15
C GLY A 223 -0.35 18.71 14.79
N TRP A 224 0.55 19.57 14.31
CA TRP A 224 1.91 19.19 13.94
C TRP A 224 2.85 19.12 15.15
N LEU A 225 2.53 19.89 16.20
CA LEU A 225 3.19 19.84 17.49
C LEU A 225 2.17 19.54 18.59
N VAL A 226 2.58 18.71 19.53
CA VAL A 226 1.88 18.49 20.78
C VAL A 226 2.66 19.19 21.88
N LYS A 227 1.96 20.07 22.62
CA LYS A 227 2.50 20.76 23.77
C LYS A 227 2.34 19.91 25.02
N GLU A 228 3.41 19.75 25.77
CA GLU A 228 3.46 19.02 27.01
C GLU A 228 4.04 19.93 28.12
N SER A 229 3.64 19.71 29.35
CA SER A 229 4.15 20.43 30.51
C SER A 229 4.83 19.45 31.45
N ALA A 230 6.04 19.75 31.85
CA ALA A 230 6.77 18.99 32.85
C ALA A 230 7.02 19.87 34.07
N ASP A 231 6.62 19.40 35.25
CA ASP A 231 6.92 20.06 36.51
C ASP A 231 8.32 19.65 36.98
N LEU A 232 9.16 20.62 37.18
CA LEU A 232 10.52 20.47 37.67
C LEU A 232 10.68 21.23 38.97
N ASP A 233 11.74 20.92 39.74
CA ASP A 233 12.02 21.58 41.04
C ASP A 233 12.05 23.14 40.98
N ARG A 234 12.24 23.69 39.80
CA ARG A 234 12.33 25.15 39.57
C ARG A 234 11.15 25.76 38.83
N GLY A 235 10.04 25.02 38.70
CA GLY A 235 8.81 25.44 38.02
C GLY A 235 8.42 24.59 36.82
N THR A 236 7.27 24.91 36.23
CA THR A 236 6.72 24.20 35.07
C THR A 236 7.44 24.59 33.80
N MET A 237 7.99 23.61 33.09
CA MET A 237 8.60 23.77 31.77
C MET A 237 7.65 23.34 30.68
N VAL A 238 7.50 24.18 29.64
CA VAL A 238 6.73 23.81 28.43
C VAL A 238 7.68 23.17 27.43
N LEU A 239 7.30 21.96 27.00
CA LEU A 239 8.02 21.14 26.04
C LEU A 239 7.09 20.81 24.86
N TYR A 240 7.67 20.33 23.78
CA TYR A 240 6.97 20.01 22.56
C TYR A 240 7.42 18.67 22.01
N ARG A 241 6.47 17.93 21.42
CA ARG A 241 6.71 16.70 20.69
C ARG A 241 6.17 16.85 19.26
N THR A 242 6.93 16.37 18.27
CA THR A 242 6.51 16.37 16.87
C THR A 242 5.48 15.26 16.64
N ALA A 243 4.39 15.57 15.94
CA ALA A 243 3.31 14.65 15.63
C ALA A 243 3.10 14.40 14.12
N CYS A 244 3.81 15.13 13.24
CA CYS A 244 3.54 15.11 11.79
C CYS A 244 4.75 14.74 10.92
N LYS A 245 5.87 14.32 11.51
CA LYS A 245 7.12 14.17 10.76
C LYS A 245 6.99 13.24 9.54
N GLU A 246 6.26 12.15 9.68
CA GLU A 246 6.04 11.19 8.60
C GLU A 246 5.26 11.83 7.44
N HIS A 247 4.17 12.54 7.73
CA HIS A 247 3.38 13.25 6.72
C HIS A 247 4.21 14.32 5.99
N VAL A 248 5.02 15.08 6.73
CA VAL A 248 5.90 16.10 6.13
C VAL A 248 6.94 15.47 5.22
N ILE A 249 7.57 14.37 5.63
CA ILE A 249 8.55 13.68 4.79
C ILE A 249 7.90 13.16 3.51
N PHE A 250 6.75 12.49 3.58
CA PHE A 250 6.02 12.03 2.39
C PHE A 250 5.64 13.19 1.48
N PHE A 251 5.11 14.29 2.04
CA PHE A 251 4.78 15.49 1.27
C PHE A 251 6.02 16.06 0.55
N LEU A 252 7.16 16.16 1.22
CA LEU A 252 8.39 16.66 0.62
C LEU A 252 8.96 15.74 -0.45
N LEU A 253 8.82 14.42 -0.29
CA LEU A 253 9.21 13.45 -1.32
C LEU A 253 8.35 13.62 -2.58
N PHE A 254 7.03 13.79 -2.44
CA PHE A 254 6.16 14.11 -3.57
C PHE A 254 6.48 15.45 -4.23
N ALA A 255 6.68 16.50 -3.40
CA ALA A 255 7.04 17.82 -3.90
C ALA A 255 8.38 17.80 -4.67
N ARG A 256 9.35 17.01 -4.19
CA ARG A 256 10.63 16.80 -4.90
C ARG A 256 10.41 16.27 -6.32
N GLU A 257 9.49 15.33 -6.51
CA GLU A 257 9.19 14.79 -7.83
C GLU A 257 8.64 15.84 -8.80
N MET A 258 7.88 16.80 -8.28
CA MET A 258 7.39 17.93 -9.09
C MET A 258 8.52 18.93 -9.43
N ILE A 259 9.47 19.14 -8.50
CA ILE A 259 10.60 20.07 -8.66
C ILE A 259 11.65 19.50 -9.63
N VAL A 260 12.01 18.23 -9.47
CA VAL A 260 13.09 17.59 -10.23
C VAL A 260 12.70 17.37 -11.68
N ASN A 261 11.41 17.34 -12.00
CA ASN A 261 10.87 17.11 -13.35
C ASN A 261 11.62 15.97 -14.06
N PRO A 262 11.35 14.71 -13.69
CA PRO A 262 12.11 13.57 -14.19
C PRO A 262 12.10 13.53 -15.71
N LYS A 263 13.27 13.42 -16.31
CA LYS A 263 13.43 13.38 -17.76
C LYS A 263 12.80 12.13 -18.38
N PHE A 264 12.65 11.06 -17.58
CA PHE A 264 12.16 9.77 -18.04
C PHE A 264 11.19 9.16 -17.02
N TRP A 265 10.10 8.64 -17.56
CA TRP A 265 9.20 7.72 -16.87
C TRP A 265 9.47 6.32 -17.43
N TYR A 266 9.91 5.42 -16.58
CA TYR A 266 10.25 4.06 -17.00
C TYR A 266 9.02 3.28 -17.46
N LEU A 267 7.93 3.41 -16.72
CA LEU A 267 6.65 2.78 -17.02
C LEU A 267 5.53 3.78 -16.78
N THR A 268 4.84 4.16 -17.85
CA THR A 268 3.60 4.92 -17.76
C THR A 268 2.49 4.07 -18.33
N CYS A 269 1.63 3.56 -17.49
CA CYS A 269 0.45 2.82 -17.89
C CYS A 269 -0.75 3.73 -17.74
N ALA A 270 -1.17 4.34 -18.84
CA ALA A 270 -2.48 4.96 -18.93
C ALA A 270 -3.39 3.97 -19.65
N SER A 271 -4.21 3.21 -18.94
CA SER A 271 -5.39 2.64 -19.57
C SER A 271 -6.27 3.82 -20.02
N LYS A 272 -7.02 3.63 -21.12
CA LYS A 272 -7.90 4.70 -21.63
C LYS A 272 -8.83 5.15 -20.51
N ARG A 273 -8.47 6.25 -19.88
CA ARG A 273 -9.30 6.93 -18.93
C ARG A 273 -10.34 7.72 -19.72
N THR A 274 -11.61 7.54 -19.43
CA THR A 274 -12.71 8.24 -20.08
C THR A 274 -13.08 9.52 -19.35
N GLU A 275 -12.83 9.55 -18.04
CA GLU A 275 -13.20 10.67 -17.18
C GLU A 275 -11.95 11.42 -16.65
N PRO A 276 -12.01 12.74 -16.43
CA PRO A 276 -10.92 13.48 -15.82
C PRO A 276 -10.70 13.06 -14.37
N LEU A 277 -9.46 13.20 -13.87
CA LEU A 277 -9.11 12.91 -12.46
C LEU A 277 -9.85 13.83 -11.49
N LEU A 278 -10.01 15.10 -11.85
CA LEU A 278 -10.78 16.06 -11.08
C LEU A 278 -12.14 16.25 -11.77
N ARG A 279 -13.16 15.67 -11.19
CA ARG A 279 -14.57 15.88 -11.55
C ARG A 279 -15.22 16.77 -10.49
N ASN A 280 -16.28 17.45 -10.87
CA ASN A 280 -17.03 18.33 -9.96
C ASN A 280 -16.18 19.47 -9.34
N VAL A 281 -15.20 19.95 -10.09
CA VAL A 281 -14.44 21.15 -9.75
C VAL A 281 -14.89 22.23 -10.74
N GLU A 282 -15.49 23.31 -10.22
CA GLU A 282 -15.95 24.45 -11.01
C GLU A 282 -14.86 25.52 -11.05
N PHE A 283 -14.61 26.07 -12.22
CA PHE A 283 -13.74 27.21 -12.40
C PHE A 283 -14.57 28.48 -12.70
N PRO A 284 -14.15 29.67 -12.27
CA PRO A 284 -14.93 30.93 -12.46
C PRO A 284 -15.24 31.27 -13.93
N GLY A 285 -14.61 30.63 -14.89
CA GLY A 285 -14.82 30.84 -16.32
C GLY A 285 -15.49 29.68 -17.05
N ASP A 286 -15.86 28.62 -16.33
CA ASP A 286 -16.54 27.50 -16.95
C ASP A 286 -17.95 27.91 -17.39
N PRO A 287 -18.37 27.55 -18.61
CA PRO A 287 -19.75 27.72 -19.00
C PRO A 287 -20.63 26.86 -18.09
N SER A 288 -21.66 27.47 -17.52
CA SER A 288 -22.64 26.72 -16.73
C SER A 288 -23.12 25.51 -17.55
N PRO A 289 -23.18 24.28 -16.97
CA PRO A 289 -23.72 23.14 -17.70
C PRO A 289 -25.12 23.49 -18.21
N GLU A 290 -25.31 23.39 -19.53
CA GLU A 290 -26.65 23.56 -20.11
C GLU A 290 -27.57 22.53 -19.43
N PRO A 291 -28.76 22.95 -18.97
CA PRO A 291 -29.71 22.01 -18.42
C PRO A 291 -29.97 20.91 -19.44
N ALA A 292 -29.77 19.65 -19.04
CA ALA A 292 -30.06 18.50 -19.88
C ALA A 292 -31.51 18.69 -20.41
N GLY A 293 -31.61 18.88 -21.69
CA GLY A 293 -32.93 19.02 -22.35
C GLY A 293 -33.73 17.76 -22.03
N GLU A 294 -34.89 17.95 -21.42
CA GLU A 294 -35.92 16.92 -21.32
C GLU A 294 -36.43 16.67 -22.75
N ASP A 295 -36.05 15.55 -23.36
CA ASP A 295 -36.68 14.94 -24.51
C ASP A 295 -37.40 13.64 -24.11
#